data_67e2b51784364f742a607f78f75feeb0
#
_entry.id   67e2b51784364f742a607f78f75feeb0
#
_cell.length_a   1.000
_cell.length_b   1.000
_cell.length_c   1.000
_cell.angle_alpha   90.00
_cell.angle_beta   90.00
_cell.angle_gamma   90.00
#
_symmetry.space_group_name_H-M   'P 1'
#
loop_
_entity.id
_entity.type
_entity.pdbx_description
1 polymer ?
#
loop_
_entity_poly.entity_id
_entity_poly.type
_entity_poly.pdbx_seq_one_letter_code
_entity_poly.pdbx_strand_id
1 'polypeptide(L)'
;RCNLACKYCVGNWSARKINDFTMDELKKVIDECKGLGTVHFTIHGGEILLRNDTKEIIDYLKGNGMYVNLVTNGILLPEKIDDVVDVDSLCISLDGREENNDYNRGKGTYKAVMAAIKIAREKKLKFVVHATLTKRSIEDVEYLCEQAKEMNYYQQFSLLLKPLTARQEDQDLGLTDEEARDTMRKLIELKDKGYPIFTFYPTLRNVINWPFNLSKSRLNRDEIPANADLINCYYGKLKISIDADGFAYPCSSLNDSFDALNVKEVGVRRAFDHIIKTNNCEACYYLTQNDWSLLLGGSMNQFINQAYIQAKGVFKRS
;
A
#
# COMPACT_ATOMS: atom_id res chain seq x y z
N ARG A 1 5.36 -4.34 15.20
CA ARG A 1 4.23 -5.03 15.87
C ARG A 1 2.89 -4.59 15.24
N CYS A 2 1.81 -5.39 15.47
CA CYS A 2 0.45 -5.02 15.08
C CYS A 2 -0.53 -5.44 16.18
N ASN A 3 -1.60 -4.64 16.37
CA ASN A 3 -2.72 -4.94 17.26
C ASN A 3 -3.81 -5.81 16.60
N LEU A 4 -3.63 -6.16 15.31
CA LEU A 4 -4.51 -7.05 14.56
C LEU A 4 -3.76 -8.28 14.06
N ALA A 5 -4.49 -9.39 13.91
CA ALA A 5 -4.00 -10.63 13.33
C ALA A 5 -4.81 -10.97 12.06
N CYS A 6 -4.78 -10.06 11.06
CA CYS A 6 -5.51 -10.25 9.81
C CYS A 6 -5.15 -11.59 9.16
N LYS A 7 -6.15 -12.33 8.68
CA LYS A 7 -5.97 -13.69 8.14
C LYS A 7 -5.02 -13.77 6.95
N TYR A 8 -4.97 -12.73 6.14
CA TYR A 8 -4.13 -12.63 4.94
C TYR A 8 -2.83 -11.84 5.15
N CYS A 9 -2.47 -11.50 6.40
CA CYS A 9 -1.30 -10.68 6.68
C CYS A 9 0.00 -11.40 6.34
N VAL A 10 0.65 -10.98 5.26
CA VAL A 10 1.93 -11.55 4.79
C VAL A 10 3.02 -11.40 5.85
N GLY A 11 3.10 -10.25 6.52
CA GLY A 11 4.14 -9.95 7.51
C GLY A 11 3.96 -10.63 8.87
N ASN A 12 2.79 -11.18 9.17
CA ASN A 12 2.44 -11.77 10.46
C ASN A 12 2.87 -10.92 11.67
N TRP A 13 2.70 -9.61 11.57
CA TRP A 13 3.23 -8.61 12.50
C TRP A 13 2.72 -8.71 13.93
N SER A 14 1.59 -9.38 14.15
CA SER A 14 1.05 -9.64 15.49
C SER A 14 1.88 -10.66 16.29
N ALA A 15 2.50 -11.61 15.60
CA ALA A 15 3.29 -12.69 16.21
C ALA A 15 4.81 -12.53 16.00
N ARG A 16 5.23 -11.73 15.03
CA ARG A 16 6.65 -11.55 14.70
C ARG A 16 7.36 -10.77 15.82
N LYS A 17 8.44 -11.34 16.33
CA LYS A 17 9.39 -10.63 17.20
C LYS A 17 10.41 -9.94 16.32
N ILE A 18 10.48 -8.63 16.39
CA ILE A 18 11.41 -7.81 15.62
C ILE A 18 12.23 -6.90 16.55
N ASN A 19 13.42 -6.59 16.14
CA ASN A 19 14.22 -5.53 16.74
C ASN A 19 13.93 -4.23 15.98
N ASP A 20 12.81 -3.57 16.35
CA ASP A 20 12.34 -2.34 15.73
C ASP A 20 13.38 -1.21 15.82
N PHE A 21 13.29 -0.24 14.94
CA PHE A 21 14.15 0.94 14.99
C PHE A 21 13.93 1.76 16.25
N THR A 22 15.00 2.18 16.88
CA THR A 22 14.98 3.32 17.81
C THR A 22 14.78 4.63 17.02
N MET A 23 14.43 5.72 17.70
CA MET A 23 14.28 7.02 17.05
C MET A 23 15.59 7.52 16.44
N ASP A 24 16.72 7.30 17.11
CA ASP A 24 18.06 7.70 16.61
C ASP A 24 18.45 6.91 15.35
N GLU A 25 18.17 5.59 15.31
CA GLU A 25 18.38 4.78 14.11
C GLU A 25 17.48 5.25 12.96
N LEU A 26 16.21 5.60 13.23
CA LEU A 26 15.30 6.14 12.21
C LEU A 26 15.79 7.47 11.66
N LYS A 27 16.21 8.41 12.52
CA LYS A 27 16.79 9.69 12.10
C LYS A 27 17.98 9.47 11.16
N LYS A 28 18.88 8.57 11.52
CA LYS A 28 20.04 8.22 10.66
C LYS A 28 19.60 7.70 9.29
N VAL A 29 18.65 6.75 9.26
CA VAL A 29 18.12 6.20 8.00
C VAL A 29 17.43 7.29 7.16
N ILE A 30 16.65 8.15 7.78
CA ILE A 30 15.97 9.27 7.10
C ILE A 30 17.00 10.24 6.49
N ASP A 31 18.04 10.59 7.24
CA ASP A 31 19.11 11.48 6.77
C ASP A 31 19.89 10.87 5.59
N GLU A 32 20.22 9.57 5.68
CA GLU A 32 20.86 8.85 4.58
C GLU A 32 19.96 8.81 3.33
N CYS A 33 18.66 8.54 3.50
CA CYS A 33 17.68 8.60 2.41
C CYS A 33 17.60 9.99 1.78
N LYS A 34 17.57 11.06 2.61
CA LYS A 34 17.61 12.44 2.14
C LYS A 34 18.87 12.72 1.31
N GLY A 35 20.02 12.25 1.78
CA GLY A 35 21.30 12.37 1.06
C GLY A 35 21.30 11.64 -0.30
N LEU A 36 20.40 10.66 -0.49
CA LEU A 36 20.16 9.95 -1.74
C LEU A 36 19.11 10.64 -2.64
N GLY A 37 18.55 11.77 -2.21
CA GLY A 37 17.53 12.50 -2.95
C GLY A 37 16.10 12.00 -2.73
N THR A 38 15.84 11.23 -1.68
CA THR A 38 14.49 10.77 -1.34
C THR A 38 13.60 11.97 -0.98
N VAL A 39 12.41 12.02 -1.57
CA VAL A 39 11.42 13.08 -1.38
C VAL A 39 10.09 12.57 -0.82
N HIS A 40 9.92 11.25 -0.73
CA HIS A 40 8.66 10.63 -0.34
C HIS A 40 8.90 9.43 0.57
N PHE A 41 8.19 9.40 1.69
CA PHE A 41 8.13 8.27 2.60
C PHE A 41 6.71 7.73 2.71
N THR A 42 6.56 6.41 2.60
CA THR A 42 5.35 5.71 3.02
C THR A 42 5.67 4.97 4.32
N ILE A 43 5.06 5.40 5.40
CA ILE A 43 5.18 4.74 6.70
C ILE A 43 4.08 3.68 6.80
N HIS A 44 4.47 2.44 6.90
CA HIS A 44 3.58 1.30 7.11
C HIS A 44 4.30 0.23 7.93
N GLY A 45 3.76 -0.96 8.02
CA GLY A 45 4.40 -2.07 8.73
C GLY A 45 3.32 -2.96 9.33
N GLY A 46 3.42 -3.27 10.62
CA GLY A 46 2.30 -3.79 11.38
C GLY A 46 1.26 -2.69 11.59
N GLU A 47 1.39 -1.95 12.71
CA GLU A 47 0.60 -0.74 12.97
C GLU A 47 1.51 0.33 13.57
N ILE A 48 1.74 1.39 12.83
CA ILE A 48 2.62 2.48 13.24
C ILE A 48 2.08 3.22 14.48
N LEU A 49 0.77 3.32 14.63
CA LEU A 49 0.13 4.01 15.76
C LEU A 49 0.31 3.29 17.11
N LEU A 50 0.89 2.09 17.12
CA LEU A 50 1.35 1.44 18.36
C LEU A 50 2.64 2.05 18.92
N ARG A 51 3.37 2.83 18.14
CA ARG A 51 4.56 3.54 18.60
C ARG A 51 4.15 4.82 19.33
N ASN A 52 4.87 5.13 20.40
CA ASN A 52 4.64 6.37 21.16
C ASN A 52 5.33 7.58 20.52
N ASP A 53 6.30 7.34 19.65
CA ASP A 53 7.09 8.34 18.94
C ASP A 53 6.60 8.60 17.50
N THR A 54 5.40 8.14 17.14
CA THR A 54 4.83 8.32 15.79
C THR A 54 4.83 9.79 15.36
N LYS A 55 4.41 10.70 16.24
CA LYS A 55 4.43 12.13 15.94
C LYS A 55 5.85 12.64 15.69
N GLU A 56 6.82 12.26 16.52
CA GLU A 56 8.22 12.67 16.36
C GLU A 56 8.80 12.20 15.02
N ILE A 57 8.46 10.97 14.58
CA ILE A 57 8.86 10.44 13.27
C ILE A 57 8.30 11.30 12.14
N ILE A 58 6.99 11.63 12.20
CA ILE A 58 6.32 12.46 11.20
C ILE A 58 6.95 13.86 11.17
N ASP A 59 7.11 14.49 12.33
CA ASP A 59 7.71 15.82 12.46
C ASP A 59 9.14 15.85 11.87
N TYR A 60 9.93 14.81 12.12
CA TYR A 60 11.29 14.71 11.60
C TYR A 60 11.32 14.58 10.07
N LEU A 61 10.44 13.75 9.51
CA LEU A 61 10.28 13.61 8.05
C LEU A 61 9.82 14.92 7.40
N LYS A 62 8.81 15.56 7.99
CA LYS A 62 8.28 16.85 7.50
C LYS A 62 9.31 17.97 7.61
N GLY A 63 10.06 18.04 8.73
CA GLY A 63 11.17 18.97 8.92
C GLY A 63 12.30 18.80 7.91
N ASN A 64 12.45 17.59 7.36
CA ASN A 64 13.37 17.29 6.28
C ASN A 64 12.80 17.52 4.86
N GLY A 65 11.58 18.06 4.74
CA GLY A 65 10.94 18.37 3.45
C GLY A 65 10.36 17.16 2.72
N MET A 66 10.15 16.05 3.42
CA MET A 66 9.59 14.83 2.83
C MET A 66 8.07 14.92 2.67
N TYR A 67 7.54 14.32 1.60
CA TYR A 67 6.13 13.98 1.51
C TYR A 67 5.88 12.70 2.33
N VAL A 68 4.97 12.75 3.27
CA VAL A 68 4.69 11.66 4.21
C VAL A 68 3.32 11.05 3.94
N ASN A 69 3.31 9.79 3.50
CA ASN A 69 2.11 8.96 3.43
C ASN A 69 2.12 7.96 4.58
N LEU A 70 1.03 7.85 5.34
CA LEU A 70 0.92 6.94 6.47
C LEU A 70 -0.20 5.92 6.23
N VAL A 71 0.10 4.65 6.44
CA VAL A 71 -0.87 3.54 6.32
C VAL A 71 -1.20 3.01 7.70
N THR A 72 -2.49 2.91 8.02
CA THR A 72 -2.98 2.41 9.32
C THR A 72 -4.16 1.47 9.14
N ASN A 73 -4.32 0.55 10.08
CA ASN A 73 -5.53 -0.26 10.21
C ASN A 73 -6.71 0.52 10.81
N GLY A 74 -6.49 1.76 11.23
CA GLY A 74 -7.52 2.68 11.71
C GLY A 74 -7.96 2.51 13.16
N ILE A 75 -7.62 1.40 13.84
CA ILE A 75 -8.15 1.10 15.18
C ILE A 75 -7.77 2.16 16.21
N LEU A 76 -6.52 2.62 16.19
CA LEU A 76 -6.00 3.62 17.13
C LEU A 76 -6.13 5.06 16.61
N LEU A 77 -6.61 5.23 15.38
CA LEU A 77 -6.65 6.56 14.77
C LEU A 77 -7.51 7.57 15.55
N PRO A 78 -8.69 7.23 16.08
CA PRO A 78 -9.48 8.19 16.87
C PRO A 78 -8.75 8.72 18.11
N GLU A 79 -7.94 7.88 18.75
CA GLU A 79 -7.19 8.25 19.96
C GLU A 79 -5.91 9.00 19.63
N LYS A 80 -5.32 8.75 18.46
CA LYS A 80 -4.02 9.28 18.03
C LYS A 80 -4.11 10.22 16.82
N ILE A 81 -5.28 10.77 16.57
CA ILE A 81 -5.51 11.61 15.39
C ILE A 81 -4.58 12.83 15.37
N ASP A 82 -4.32 13.44 16.52
CA ASP A 82 -3.46 14.62 16.62
C ASP A 82 -1.96 14.31 16.40
N ASP A 83 -1.56 13.03 16.52
CA ASP A 83 -0.21 12.58 16.16
C ASP A 83 0.03 12.55 14.64
N VAL A 84 -1.05 12.52 13.83
CA VAL A 84 -0.96 12.30 12.37
C VAL A 84 -1.54 13.43 11.52
N VAL A 85 -1.93 14.54 12.11
CA VAL A 85 -2.54 15.68 11.38
C VAL A 85 -1.61 16.30 10.34
N ASP A 86 -0.31 16.16 10.49
CA ASP A 86 0.71 16.76 9.63
C ASP A 86 1.14 15.85 8.47
N VAL A 87 0.58 14.64 8.34
CA VAL A 87 0.85 13.78 7.17
C VAL A 87 0.25 14.39 5.90
N ASP A 88 0.91 14.19 4.77
CA ASP A 88 0.41 14.68 3.48
C ASP A 88 -0.72 13.80 2.94
N SER A 89 -0.73 12.52 3.31
CA SER A 89 -1.75 11.53 2.92
C SER A 89 -1.87 10.43 3.95
N LEU A 90 -3.10 9.98 4.19
CA LEU A 90 -3.42 8.85 5.06
C LEU A 90 -4.08 7.74 4.24
N CYS A 91 -3.71 6.49 4.51
CA CYS A 91 -4.34 5.31 3.93
C CYS A 91 -4.96 4.49 5.07
N ILE A 92 -6.29 4.38 5.08
CA ILE A 92 -7.05 3.66 6.11
C ILE A 92 -7.54 2.35 5.52
N SER A 93 -7.35 1.25 6.24
CA SER A 93 -7.67 -0.09 5.74
C SER A 93 -9.10 -0.51 6.07
N LEU A 94 -9.92 -0.84 5.03
CA LEU A 94 -11.29 -1.37 5.16
C LEU A 94 -11.57 -2.33 4.00
N ASP A 95 -11.87 -3.61 4.28
CA ASP A 95 -11.95 -4.65 3.24
C ASP A 95 -13.36 -4.91 2.70
N GLY A 96 -14.40 -4.40 3.31
CA GLY A 96 -15.76 -4.66 2.89
C GLY A 96 -16.79 -4.30 3.95
N ARG A 97 -18.00 -4.87 3.84
CA ARG A 97 -19.05 -4.78 4.85
C ARG A 97 -18.59 -5.37 6.19
N GLU A 98 -19.30 -5.08 7.27
CA GLU A 98 -18.94 -5.49 8.63
C GLU A 98 -18.56 -6.97 8.72
N GLU A 99 -19.37 -7.85 8.15
CA GLU A 99 -19.13 -9.29 8.17
C GLU A 99 -17.80 -9.69 7.53
N ASN A 100 -17.54 -9.21 6.30
CA ASN A 100 -16.36 -9.57 5.53
C ASN A 100 -15.10 -8.88 6.05
N ASN A 101 -15.21 -7.62 6.46
CA ASN A 101 -14.12 -6.90 7.09
C ASN A 101 -13.70 -7.57 8.41
N ASP A 102 -14.66 -7.87 9.26
CA ASP A 102 -14.39 -8.48 10.57
C ASP A 102 -13.90 -9.92 10.44
N TYR A 103 -14.34 -10.65 9.43
CA TYR A 103 -13.78 -11.96 9.12
C TYR A 103 -12.30 -11.87 8.73
N ASN A 104 -11.94 -10.92 7.89
CA ASN A 104 -10.58 -10.73 7.40
C ASN A 104 -9.64 -10.17 8.48
N ARG A 105 -10.09 -9.18 9.23
CA ARG A 105 -9.23 -8.35 10.11
C ARG A 105 -9.43 -8.58 11.59
N GLY A 106 -10.57 -9.15 11.99
CA GLY A 106 -10.93 -9.39 13.38
C GLY A 106 -12.23 -8.69 13.76
N LYS A 107 -12.96 -9.32 14.67
CA LYS A 107 -14.29 -8.87 15.14
C LYS A 107 -14.24 -7.44 15.69
N GLY A 108 -15.17 -6.60 15.25
CA GLY A 108 -15.34 -5.22 15.70
C GLY A 108 -14.44 -4.20 14.97
N THR A 109 -13.55 -4.67 14.08
CA THR A 109 -12.64 -3.78 13.32
C THR A 109 -13.41 -2.89 12.37
N TYR A 110 -14.51 -3.34 11.76
CA TYR A 110 -15.33 -2.51 10.89
C TYR A 110 -15.81 -1.24 11.59
N LYS A 111 -16.42 -1.37 12.78
CA LYS A 111 -16.94 -0.23 13.54
C LYS A 111 -15.84 0.75 13.94
N ALA A 112 -14.69 0.24 14.34
CA ALA A 112 -13.54 1.07 14.70
C ALA A 112 -13.00 1.84 13.50
N VAL A 113 -12.90 1.19 12.33
CA VAL A 113 -12.43 1.83 11.08
C VAL A 113 -13.44 2.88 10.59
N MET A 114 -14.74 2.62 10.71
CA MET A 114 -15.76 3.62 10.36
C MET A 114 -15.66 4.88 11.24
N ALA A 115 -15.35 4.73 12.53
CA ALA A 115 -15.06 5.86 13.42
C ALA A 115 -13.76 6.59 12.99
N ALA A 116 -12.73 5.85 12.57
CA ALA A 116 -11.49 6.40 12.05
C ALA A 116 -11.71 7.24 10.77
N ILE A 117 -12.50 6.73 9.83
CA ILE A 117 -12.87 7.47 8.60
C ILE A 117 -13.64 8.75 8.94
N LYS A 118 -14.58 8.68 9.88
CA LYS A 118 -15.35 9.85 10.32
C LYS A 118 -14.44 10.93 10.89
N ILE A 119 -13.55 10.60 11.83
CA ILE A 119 -12.67 11.58 12.45
C ILE A 119 -11.63 12.14 11.46
N ALA A 120 -11.12 11.34 10.53
CA ALA A 120 -10.22 11.81 9.47
C ALA A 120 -10.91 12.87 8.58
N ARG A 121 -12.21 12.68 8.27
CA ARG A 121 -13.03 13.68 7.56
C ARG A 121 -13.25 14.96 8.38
N GLU A 122 -13.62 14.83 9.66
CA GLU A 122 -13.83 15.95 10.57
C GLU A 122 -12.56 16.82 10.70
N LYS A 123 -11.41 16.17 10.77
CA LYS A 123 -10.09 16.82 10.78
C LYS A 123 -9.62 17.29 9.40
N LYS A 124 -10.41 17.05 8.33
CA LYS A 124 -10.10 17.43 6.94
C LYS A 124 -8.77 16.84 6.43
N LEU A 125 -8.38 15.68 6.90
CA LEU A 125 -7.21 14.99 6.40
C LEU A 125 -7.40 14.56 4.95
N LYS A 126 -6.32 14.53 4.18
CA LYS A 126 -6.30 13.89 2.86
C LYS A 126 -6.12 12.39 3.07
N PHE A 127 -7.07 11.58 2.66
CA PHE A 127 -6.96 10.13 2.84
C PHE A 127 -7.60 9.34 1.70
N VAL A 128 -7.15 8.11 1.58
CA VAL A 128 -7.78 7.06 0.78
C VAL A 128 -8.19 5.92 1.71
N VAL A 129 -9.22 5.19 1.34
CA VAL A 129 -9.57 3.94 2.00
C VAL A 129 -9.09 2.79 1.12
N HIS A 130 -8.35 1.85 1.70
CA HIS A 130 -7.74 0.74 0.97
C HIS A 130 -8.38 -0.59 1.37
N ALA A 131 -8.80 -1.37 0.37
CA ALA A 131 -9.33 -2.72 0.53
C ALA A 131 -8.40 -3.75 -0.08
N THR A 132 -8.10 -4.81 0.67
CA THR A 132 -7.51 -6.04 0.13
C THR A 132 -8.64 -6.97 -0.29
N LEU A 133 -8.76 -7.19 -1.59
CA LEU A 133 -9.78 -8.05 -2.17
C LEU A 133 -9.43 -9.53 -1.96
N THR A 134 -10.30 -10.19 -1.22
CA THR A 134 -10.28 -11.63 -0.98
C THR A 134 -11.52 -12.26 -1.60
N LYS A 135 -11.57 -13.57 -1.70
CA LYS A 135 -12.76 -14.30 -2.19
C LYS A 135 -14.06 -13.90 -1.47
N ARG A 136 -13.96 -13.46 -0.21
CA ARG A 136 -15.12 -12.97 0.55
C ARG A 136 -15.48 -11.52 0.26
N SER A 137 -14.50 -10.68 0.02
CA SER A 137 -14.71 -9.24 -0.11
C SER A 137 -14.90 -8.74 -1.54
N ILE A 138 -14.73 -9.59 -2.55
CA ILE A 138 -15.01 -9.18 -3.95
C ILE A 138 -16.49 -8.83 -4.17
N GLU A 139 -17.40 -9.43 -3.43
CA GLU A 139 -18.84 -9.10 -3.49
C GLU A 139 -19.13 -7.70 -2.94
N ASP A 140 -18.25 -7.14 -2.12
CA ASP A 140 -18.39 -5.83 -1.50
C ASP A 140 -17.79 -4.68 -2.31
N VAL A 141 -17.24 -4.94 -3.49
CA VAL A 141 -16.57 -3.92 -4.33
C VAL A 141 -17.51 -2.75 -4.63
N GLU A 142 -18.76 -3.01 -5.04
CA GLU A 142 -19.74 -1.98 -5.34
C GLU A 142 -20.12 -1.19 -4.09
N TYR A 143 -20.38 -1.88 -2.99
CA TYR A 143 -20.65 -1.28 -1.68
C TYR A 143 -19.51 -0.32 -1.24
N LEU A 144 -18.25 -0.74 -1.37
CA LEU A 144 -17.11 0.10 -1.01
C LEU A 144 -17.03 1.35 -1.90
N CYS A 145 -17.35 1.22 -3.18
CA CYS A 145 -17.38 2.34 -4.11
C CYS A 145 -18.55 3.31 -3.81
N GLU A 146 -19.72 2.79 -3.46
CA GLU A 146 -20.87 3.59 -3.02
C GLU A 146 -20.54 4.36 -1.74
N GLN A 147 -20.01 3.66 -0.74
CA GLN A 147 -19.58 4.27 0.52
C GLN A 147 -18.53 5.36 0.30
N ALA A 148 -17.56 5.13 -0.60
CA ALA A 148 -16.57 6.11 -0.96
C ALA A 148 -17.18 7.39 -1.57
N LYS A 149 -18.20 7.23 -2.42
CA LYS A 149 -18.95 8.33 -3.03
C LYS A 149 -19.77 9.10 -2.00
N GLU A 150 -20.50 8.41 -1.15
CA GLU A 150 -21.34 9.00 -0.08
C GLU A 150 -20.50 9.74 0.96
N MET A 151 -19.40 9.14 1.37
CA MET A 151 -18.50 9.69 2.39
C MET A 151 -17.41 10.60 1.82
N ASN A 152 -17.37 10.80 0.49
CA ASN A 152 -16.46 11.70 -0.23
C ASN A 152 -14.98 11.41 0.06
N TYR A 153 -14.55 10.15 -0.20
CA TYR A 153 -13.15 9.76 -0.21
C TYR A 153 -12.83 8.93 -1.48
N TYR A 154 -11.56 8.62 -1.71
CA TYR A 154 -11.17 7.72 -2.79
C TYR A 154 -10.96 6.31 -2.26
N GLN A 155 -11.53 5.32 -2.98
CA GLN A 155 -11.34 3.91 -2.71
C GLN A 155 -10.18 3.35 -3.53
N GLN A 156 -9.22 2.73 -2.86
CA GLN A 156 -8.12 2.00 -3.47
C GLN A 156 -8.28 0.50 -3.22
N PHE A 157 -7.85 -0.32 -4.16
CA PHE A 157 -7.95 -1.76 -4.07
C PHE A 157 -6.58 -2.44 -4.26
N SER A 158 -6.40 -3.59 -3.63
CA SER A 158 -5.35 -4.57 -3.92
C SER A 158 -5.96 -5.94 -4.03
N LEU A 159 -5.38 -6.80 -4.87
CA LEU A 159 -5.71 -8.22 -4.87
C LEU A 159 -4.91 -8.93 -3.79
N LEU A 160 -5.53 -9.90 -3.11
CA LEU A 160 -4.79 -10.80 -2.26
C LEU A 160 -3.84 -11.64 -3.11
N LEU A 161 -2.56 -11.54 -2.80
CA LEU A 161 -1.50 -12.24 -3.52
C LEU A 161 -1.46 -13.71 -3.10
N LYS A 162 -1.59 -14.62 -4.07
CA LYS A 162 -1.24 -16.01 -3.90
C LYS A 162 0.26 -16.17 -4.24
N PRO A 163 1.01 -16.94 -3.56
CA PRO A 163 0.94 -17.77 -2.35
C PRO A 163 1.71 -17.19 -1.16
N LEU A 164 1.68 -15.87 -0.94
CA LEU A 164 2.55 -15.20 0.03
C LEU A 164 2.11 -15.38 1.48
N THR A 165 0.98 -16.03 1.75
CA THR A 165 0.53 -16.26 3.11
C THR A 165 1.02 -17.62 3.62
N ALA A 166 1.82 -17.58 4.66
CA ALA A 166 2.35 -18.78 5.30
C ALA A 166 1.31 -19.56 6.14
N ARG A 167 0.06 -19.09 6.18
CA ARG A 167 -1.00 -19.73 6.97
C ARG A 167 -1.87 -20.62 6.10
N GLN A 168 -1.99 -21.88 6.46
CA GLN A 168 -2.81 -22.86 5.76
C GLN A 168 -4.31 -22.50 5.74
N GLU A 169 -4.77 -21.74 6.74
CA GLU A 169 -6.14 -21.22 6.87
C GLU A 169 -6.49 -20.15 5.84
N ASP A 170 -5.49 -19.52 5.22
CA ASP A 170 -5.66 -18.38 4.32
C ASP A 170 -5.73 -18.79 2.84
N GLN A 171 -5.53 -20.09 2.51
CA GLN A 171 -5.55 -20.57 1.14
C GLN A 171 -6.94 -20.41 0.48
N ASP A 172 -8.00 -20.41 1.28
CA ASP A 172 -9.37 -20.24 0.80
C ASP A 172 -9.77 -18.79 0.53
N LEU A 173 -8.92 -17.82 0.91
CA LEU A 173 -9.18 -16.40 0.67
C LEU A 173 -8.72 -15.90 -0.68
N GLY A 174 -7.89 -16.67 -1.39
CA GLY A 174 -7.34 -16.27 -2.68
C GLY A 174 -8.39 -16.34 -3.79
N LEU A 175 -8.32 -15.37 -4.71
CA LEU A 175 -9.14 -15.33 -5.91
C LEU A 175 -8.64 -16.32 -6.95
N THR A 176 -9.55 -16.85 -7.76
CA THR A 176 -9.21 -17.47 -9.04
C THR A 176 -8.79 -16.37 -10.04
N ASP A 177 -8.17 -16.77 -11.14
CA ASP A 177 -7.79 -15.86 -12.22
C ASP A 177 -9.00 -15.15 -12.83
N GLU A 178 -10.10 -15.87 -13.00
CA GLU A 178 -11.34 -15.36 -13.55
C GLU A 178 -11.97 -14.35 -12.59
N GLU A 179 -12.16 -14.69 -11.32
CA GLU A 179 -12.68 -13.79 -10.29
C GLU A 179 -11.87 -12.48 -10.21
N ALA A 180 -10.55 -12.57 -10.26
CA ALA A 180 -9.67 -11.41 -10.21
C ALA A 180 -9.83 -10.52 -11.47
N ARG A 181 -9.82 -11.11 -12.67
CA ARG A 181 -9.98 -10.38 -13.94
C ARG A 181 -11.37 -9.76 -14.06
N ASP A 182 -12.42 -10.47 -13.66
CA ASP A 182 -13.79 -9.95 -13.67
C ASP A 182 -13.97 -8.81 -12.67
N THR A 183 -13.34 -8.93 -11.50
CA THR A 183 -13.31 -7.82 -10.54
C THR A 183 -12.64 -6.57 -11.12
N MET A 184 -11.55 -6.72 -11.89
CA MET A 184 -10.92 -5.57 -12.56
C MET A 184 -11.83 -4.96 -13.65
N ARG A 185 -12.55 -5.77 -14.40
CA ARG A 185 -13.56 -5.29 -15.38
C ARG A 185 -14.66 -4.51 -14.67
N LYS A 186 -15.19 -5.05 -13.56
CA LYS A 186 -16.18 -4.37 -12.72
C LYS A 186 -15.66 -3.03 -12.16
N LEU A 187 -14.42 -2.97 -11.71
CA LEU A 187 -13.80 -1.72 -11.24
C LEU A 187 -13.70 -0.67 -12.36
N ILE A 188 -13.39 -1.08 -13.59
CA ILE A 188 -13.38 -0.18 -14.76
C ILE A 188 -14.78 0.37 -15.00
N GLU A 189 -15.81 -0.49 -15.04
CA GLU A 189 -17.21 -0.07 -15.23
C GLU A 189 -17.67 0.91 -14.15
N LEU A 190 -17.35 0.64 -12.88
CA LEU A 190 -17.70 1.55 -11.78
C LEU A 190 -16.96 2.87 -11.91
N LYS A 191 -15.69 2.85 -12.30
CA LYS A 191 -14.89 4.06 -12.51
C LYS A 191 -15.45 4.89 -13.66
N ASP A 192 -15.92 4.26 -14.75
CA ASP A 192 -16.60 4.92 -15.90
C ASP A 192 -17.93 5.55 -15.48
N LYS A 193 -18.64 4.96 -14.51
CA LYS A 193 -19.85 5.52 -13.87
C LYS A 193 -19.55 6.66 -12.89
N GLY A 194 -18.27 7.05 -12.72
CA GLY A 194 -17.86 8.17 -11.88
C GLY A 194 -17.71 7.85 -10.40
N TYR A 195 -17.59 6.58 -10.02
CA TYR A 195 -17.23 6.23 -8.65
C TYR A 195 -15.78 6.62 -8.34
N PRO A 196 -15.44 7.06 -7.12
CA PRO A 196 -14.14 7.60 -6.77
C PRO A 196 -13.09 6.49 -6.52
N ILE A 197 -12.72 5.78 -7.59
CA ILE A 197 -11.72 4.73 -7.56
C ILE A 197 -10.34 5.32 -7.85
N PHE A 198 -9.40 5.14 -6.90
CA PHE A 198 -8.06 5.70 -6.96
C PHE A 198 -7.16 5.00 -8.00
N THR A 199 -7.28 3.68 -8.12
CA THR A 199 -6.46 2.85 -9.01
C THR A 199 -6.59 3.27 -10.49
N PHE A 200 -5.47 3.36 -11.21
CA PHE A 200 -5.45 3.81 -12.60
C PHE A 200 -5.96 2.77 -13.58
N TYR A 201 -6.55 3.23 -14.69
CA TYR A 201 -7.03 2.34 -15.75
C TYR A 201 -5.95 1.41 -16.32
N PRO A 202 -4.73 1.89 -16.63
CA PRO A 202 -3.67 0.98 -17.11
C PRO A 202 -3.36 -0.12 -16.11
N THR A 203 -3.37 0.19 -14.81
CA THR A 203 -3.14 -0.79 -13.74
C THR A 203 -4.22 -1.87 -13.72
N LEU A 204 -5.50 -1.49 -13.82
CA LEU A 204 -6.61 -2.46 -13.88
C LEU A 204 -6.51 -3.34 -15.13
N ARG A 205 -6.21 -2.74 -16.28
CA ARG A 205 -6.02 -3.46 -17.55
C ARG A 205 -4.81 -4.38 -17.52
N ASN A 206 -3.73 -4.02 -16.82
CA ASN A 206 -2.55 -4.86 -16.67
C ASN A 206 -2.86 -6.21 -15.99
N VAL A 207 -3.78 -6.24 -15.01
CA VAL A 207 -4.27 -7.50 -14.42
C VAL A 207 -5.08 -8.32 -15.42
N ILE A 208 -6.00 -7.66 -16.14
CA ILE A 208 -6.85 -8.32 -17.13
C ILE A 208 -6.00 -8.98 -18.24
N ASN A 209 -4.98 -8.25 -18.70
CA ASN A 209 -4.12 -8.65 -19.81
C ASN A 209 -2.85 -9.40 -19.37
N TRP A 210 -2.72 -9.72 -18.07
CA TRP A 210 -1.56 -10.43 -17.57
C TRP A 210 -1.34 -11.75 -18.34
N PRO A 211 -0.16 -11.97 -18.95
CA PRO A 211 0.03 -13.03 -19.95
C PRO A 211 0.14 -14.44 -19.34
N PHE A 212 0.13 -14.55 -18.02
CA PHE A 212 0.24 -15.81 -17.31
C PHE A 212 -0.94 -16.02 -16.37
N ASN A 213 -0.98 -17.21 -15.75
CA ASN A 213 -1.82 -17.45 -14.59
C ASN A 213 -1.39 -16.52 -13.44
N LEU A 214 -2.36 -15.99 -12.67
CA LEU A 214 -2.09 -15.05 -11.58
C LEU A 214 -1.35 -15.69 -10.39
N SER A 215 -1.13 -17.00 -10.37
CA SER A 215 -0.17 -17.61 -9.45
C SER A 215 1.27 -17.19 -9.75
N LYS A 216 1.59 -16.84 -11.01
CA LYS A 216 2.84 -16.20 -11.42
C LYS A 216 2.68 -14.67 -11.36
N SER A 217 2.83 -14.12 -10.16
CA SER A 217 2.51 -12.72 -9.88
C SER A 217 3.57 -11.71 -10.30
N ARG A 218 4.79 -12.18 -10.60
CA ARG A 218 5.96 -11.36 -10.92
C ARG A 218 6.73 -11.98 -12.07
N LEU A 219 7.42 -11.15 -12.83
CA LEU A 219 8.29 -11.55 -13.93
C LEU A 219 9.67 -10.92 -13.78
N ASN A 220 10.68 -11.72 -13.94
CA ASN A 220 12.02 -11.27 -14.18
C ASN A 220 12.18 -10.80 -15.63
N ARG A 221 13.26 -10.09 -15.94
CA ARG A 221 13.51 -9.51 -17.26
C ARG A 221 13.45 -10.54 -18.40
N ASP A 222 14.02 -11.72 -18.19
CA ASP A 222 14.10 -12.81 -19.14
C ASP A 222 12.77 -13.60 -19.32
N GLU A 223 11.81 -13.36 -18.43
CA GLU A 223 10.50 -14.01 -18.47
C GLU A 223 9.43 -13.18 -19.19
N ILE A 224 9.73 -11.93 -19.54
CA ILE A 224 8.77 -11.04 -20.20
C ILE A 224 8.61 -11.47 -21.65
N PRO A 225 7.38 -11.83 -22.12
CA PRO A 225 7.16 -12.14 -23.53
C PRO A 225 7.45 -10.94 -24.43
N ALA A 226 8.06 -11.16 -25.60
CA ALA A 226 8.52 -10.12 -26.51
C ALA A 226 7.43 -9.09 -26.92
N ASN A 227 6.15 -9.52 -26.95
CA ASN A 227 5.03 -8.69 -27.36
C ASN A 227 4.10 -8.33 -26.19
N ALA A 228 4.53 -8.51 -24.94
CA ALA A 228 3.71 -8.20 -23.79
C ALA A 228 3.73 -6.68 -23.52
N ASP A 229 2.55 -6.07 -23.50
CA ASP A 229 2.36 -4.67 -23.07
C ASP A 229 2.14 -4.66 -21.56
N LEU A 230 3.24 -4.57 -20.80
CA LEU A 230 3.25 -4.60 -19.35
C LEU A 230 3.76 -3.26 -18.79
N ILE A 231 3.29 -2.94 -17.59
CA ILE A 231 3.79 -1.77 -16.86
C ILE A 231 5.20 -2.05 -16.35
N ASN A 232 6.17 -1.23 -16.75
CA ASN A 232 7.55 -1.29 -16.26
C ASN A 232 7.61 -1.01 -14.76
N CYS A 233 8.29 -1.86 -14.01
CA CYS A 233 8.45 -1.69 -12.57
C CYS A 233 9.63 -0.77 -12.25
N TYR A 234 9.38 0.24 -11.40
CA TYR A 234 10.41 1.15 -10.89
C TYR A 234 10.79 0.88 -9.42
N TYR A 235 10.19 -0.15 -8.81
CA TYR A 235 10.63 -0.61 -7.49
C TYR A 235 12.01 -1.27 -7.58
N GLY A 236 12.83 -1.01 -6.57
CA GLY A 236 14.25 -1.36 -6.59
C GLY A 236 15.13 -0.38 -7.36
N LYS A 237 14.53 0.55 -8.13
CA LYS A 237 15.26 1.59 -8.91
C LYS A 237 15.00 2.99 -8.35
N LEU A 238 13.73 3.35 -8.13
CA LEU A 238 13.30 4.67 -7.64
C LEU A 238 12.53 4.59 -6.31
N LYS A 239 12.15 3.41 -5.89
CA LYS A 239 11.46 3.14 -4.63
C LYS A 239 11.93 1.81 -4.07
N ILE A 240 12.25 1.77 -2.79
CA ILE A 240 12.61 0.55 -2.04
C ILE A 240 11.74 0.43 -0.79
N SER A 241 11.75 -0.74 -0.16
CA SER A 241 11.13 -0.98 1.13
C SER A 241 12.21 -1.30 2.15
N ILE A 242 12.12 -0.71 3.34
CA ILE A 242 12.95 -1.05 4.50
C ILE A 242 12.00 -1.57 5.58
N ASP A 243 12.21 -2.81 6.01
CA ASP A 243 11.42 -3.44 7.06
C ASP A 243 11.77 -2.87 8.44
N ALA A 244 10.89 -3.08 9.40
CA ALA A 244 11.04 -2.57 10.77
C ALA A 244 12.27 -3.14 11.51
N ASP A 245 12.83 -4.25 11.05
CA ASP A 245 14.09 -4.84 11.56
C ASP A 245 15.34 -4.37 10.78
N GLY A 246 15.17 -3.51 9.79
CA GLY A 246 16.25 -2.86 9.05
C GLY A 246 16.62 -3.50 7.72
N PHE A 247 16.02 -4.62 7.32
CA PHE A 247 16.31 -5.22 6.02
C PHE A 247 15.70 -4.43 4.87
N ALA A 248 16.50 -4.16 3.83
CA ALA A 248 16.08 -3.40 2.66
C ALA A 248 15.80 -4.31 1.46
N TYR A 249 14.63 -4.13 0.86
CA TYR A 249 14.13 -4.93 -0.26
C TYR A 249 13.79 -4.03 -1.46
N PRO A 250 13.86 -4.55 -2.68
CA PRO A 250 13.36 -3.82 -3.86
C PRO A 250 11.89 -3.42 -3.69
N CYS A 251 11.07 -4.33 -3.16
CA CYS A 251 9.64 -4.18 -2.96
C CYS A 251 9.19 -5.03 -1.77
N SER A 252 8.16 -4.61 -1.06
CA SER A 252 7.55 -5.38 0.04
C SER A 252 7.02 -6.77 -0.35
N SER A 253 6.81 -7.02 -1.64
CA SER A 253 6.42 -8.34 -2.15
C SER A 253 7.61 -9.28 -2.41
N LEU A 254 8.84 -8.85 -2.14
CA LEU A 254 10.08 -9.63 -2.31
C LEU A 254 10.76 -9.97 -0.98
N ASN A 255 10.15 -9.64 0.15
CA ASN A 255 10.74 -9.83 1.47
C ASN A 255 11.05 -11.30 1.82
N ASP A 256 10.39 -12.28 1.17
CA ASP A 256 10.64 -13.70 1.40
C ASP A 256 11.64 -14.34 0.42
N SER A 257 12.04 -13.61 -0.63
CA SER A 257 12.79 -14.21 -1.76
C SER A 257 14.00 -13.39 -2.21
N PHE A 258 14.27 -12.26 -1.58
CA PHE A 258 15.40 -11.39 -1.92
C PHE A 258 16.48 -11.48 -0.85
N ASP A 259 17.74 -11.58 -1.26
CA ASP A 259 18.91 -11.55 -0.36
C ASP A 259 19.16 -10.11 0.11
N ALA A 260 18.48 -9.71 1.18
CA ALA A 260 18.41 -8.34 1.66
C ALA A 260 19.58 -8.00 2.59
N LEU A 261 20.12 -6.79 2.46
CA LEU A 261 21.09 -6.24 3.43
C LEU A 261 20.38 -5.42 4.50
N ASN A 262 20.92 -5.44 5.72
CA ASN A 262 20.40 -4.68 6.85
C ASN A 262 20.99 -3.26 6.86
N VAL A 263 20.15 -2.23 6.72
CA VAL A 263 20.61 -0.82 6.71
C VAL A 263 21.22 -0.37 8.03
N LYS A 264 20.87 -1.00 9.14
CA LYS A 264 21.49 -0.71 10.45
C LYS A 264 22.98 -1.08 10.46
N GLU A 265 23.36 -2.09 9.68
CA GLU A 265 24.73 -2.62 9.62
C GLU A 265 25.55 -1.96 8.51
N VAL A 266 24.96 -1.83 7.30
CA VAL A 266 25.72 -1.42 6.11
C VAL A 266 25.39 -0.01 5.62
N GLY A 267 24.36 0.63 6.17
CA GLY A 267 23.82 1.91 5.70
C GLY A 267 22.92 1.79 4.49
N VAL A 268 22.09 2.83 4.25
CA VAL A 268 21.09 2.84 3.18
C VAL A 268 21.73 2.80 1.80
N ARG A 269 22.81 3.56 1.57
CA ARG A 269 23.50 3.61 0.26
C ARG A 269 23.94 2.22 -0.18
N ARG A 270 24.64 1.48 0.66
CA ARG A 270 25.17 0.16 0.31
C ARG A 270 24.06 -0.86 0.08
N ALA A 271 22.99 -0.81 0.91
CA ALA A 271 21.82 -1.66 0.73
C ALA A 271 21.10 -1.35 -0.60
N PHE A 272 20.96 -0.07 -0.96
CA PHE A 272 20.38 0.35 -2.24
C PHE A 272 21.22 -0.07 -3.44
N ASP A 273 22.54 0.12 -3.39
CA ASP A 273 23.47 -0.30 -4.45
C ASP A 273 23.41 -1.83 -4.67
N HIS A 274 23.26 -2.60 -3.58
CA HIS A 274 23.05 -4.05 -3.65
C HIS A 274 21.73 -4.37 -4.37
N ILE A 275 20.64 -3.71 -4.01
CA ILE A 275 19.34 -3.87 -4.67
C ILE A 275 19.44 -3.58 -6.17
N ILE A 276 20.04 -2.46 -6.57
CA ILE A 276 20.22 -2.09 -7.98
C ILE A 276 20.99 -3.18 -8.75
N LYS A 277 22.00 -3.76 -8.12
CA LYS A 277 22.88 -4.74 -8.77
C LYS A 277 22.22 -6.12 -8.92
N THR A 278 21.38 -6.52 -7.95
CA THR A 278 20.93 -7.92 -7.84
C THR A 278 19.45 -8.11 -8.17
N ASN A 279 18.63 -7.04 -8.14
CA ASN A 279 17.22 -7.14 -8.48
C ASN A 279 17.01 -7.30 -9.99
N ASN A 280 16.36 -8.39 -10.39
CA ASN A 280 15.99 -8.67 -11.78
C ASN A 280 14.47 -8.67 -12.04
N CYS A 281 13.65 -8.35 -11.02
CA CYS A 281 12.20 -8.22 -11.15
C CYS A 281 11.85 -6.98 -11.97
N GLU A 282 11.10 -7.13 -13.07
CA GLU A 282 10.79 -6.04 -14.01
C GLU A 282 9.29 -5.77 -14.19
N ALA A 283 8.42 -6.71 -13.88
CA ALA A 283 6.96 -6.54 -14.01
C ALA A 283 6.18 -7.36 -12.98
N CYS A 284 4.99 -6.88 -12.65
CA CYS A 284 4.03 -7.59 -11.82
C CYS A 284 2.60 -7.12 -12.12
N TYR A 285 1.59 -7.77 -11.53
CA TYR A 285 0.21 -7.28 -11.61
C TYR A 285 -0.30 -6.62 -10.32
N TYR A 286 0.57 -6.31 -9.38
CA TYR A 286 0.18 -5.69 -8.11
C TYR A 286 -0.30 -4.25 -8.32
N LEU A 287 -1.56 -3.97 -7.92
CA LEU A 287 -2.22 -2.71 -8.25
C LEU A 287 -1.45 -1.50 -7.71
N THR A 288 -1.15 -1.48 -6.42
CA THR A 288 -0.46 -0.35 -5.78
C THR A 288 0.95 -0.13 -6.37
N GLN A 289 1.70 -1.21 -6.62
CA GLN A 289 3.03 -1.12 -7.21
C GLN A 289 2.99 -0.58 -8.63
N ASN A 290 1.99 -0.97 -9.41
CA ASN A 290 1.81 -0.48 -10.77
C ASN A 290 1.35 0.97 -10.82
N ASP A 291 0.44 1.39 -9.93
CA ASP A 291 0.06 2.80 -9.81
C ASP A 291 1.30 3.68 -9.49
N TRP A 292 2.13 3.26 -8.55
CA TRP A 292 3.40 3.95 -8.26
C TRP A 292 4.37 3.90 -9.43
N SER A 293 4.48 2.78 -10.13
CA SER A 293 5.39 2.65 -11.28
C SER A 293 4.99 3.57 -12.42
N LEU A 294 3.69 3.74 -12.68
CA LEU A 294 3.19 4.70 -13.66
C LEU A 294 3.51 6.15 -13.29
N LEU A 295 3.43 6.50 -12.01
CA LEU A 295 3.81 7.84 -11.52
C LEU A 295 5.33 8.06 -11.63
N LEU A 296 6.13 7.11 -11.16
CA LEU A 296 7.60 7.18 -11.20
C LEU A 296 8.16 7.15 -12.63
N GLY A 297 7.47 6.46 -13.55
CA GLY A 297 7.82 6.41 -14.97
C GLY A 297 7.50 7.67 -15.77
N GLY A 298 7.00 8.73 -15.11
CA GLY A 298 6.75 10.02 -15.75
C GLY A 298 5.52 10.04 -16.68
N SER A 299 4.54 9.17 -16.45
CA SER A 299 3.26 9.21 -17.18
C SER A 299 2.52 10.51 -16.88
N MET A 300 2.64 11.50 -17.77
CA MET A 300 2.04 12.84 -17.62
C MET A 300 0.52 12.75 -17.37
N ASN A 301 -0.19 11.86 -18.06
CA ASN A 301 -1.63 11.67 -17.88
C ASN A 301 -1.98 11.17 -16.47
N GLN A 302 -1.14 10.31 -15.90
CA GLN A 302 -1.35 9.80 -14.53
C GLN A 302 -1.00 10.86 -13.49
N PHE A 303 0.02 11.67 -13.78
CA PHE A 303 0.39 12.81 -12.92
C PHE A 303 -0.75 13.85 -12.87
N ILE A 304 -1.33 14.20 -14.03
CA ILE A 304 -2.47 15.12 -14.11
C ILE A 304 -3.68 14.54 -13.38
N ASN A 305 -3.99 13.25 -13.57
CA ASN A 305 -5.07 12.59 -12.85
C ASN A 305 -4.86 12.59 -11.33
N GLN A 306 -3.63 12.33 -10.89
CA GLN A 306 -3.30 12.34 -9.46
C GLN A 306 -3.40 13.76 -8.88
N ALA A 307 -2.88 14.76 -9.58
CA ALA A 307 -3.00 16.17 -9.19
C ALA A 307 -4.48 16.62 -9.15
N TYR A 308 -5.30 16.18 -10.11
CA TYR A 308 -6.74 16.46 -10.12
C TYR A 308 -7.48 15.80 -8.94
N ILE A 309 -7.15 14.54 -8.61
CA ILE A 309 -7.70 13.83 -7.45
C ILE A 309 -7.35 14.58 -6.16
N GLN A 310 -6.09 14.97 -6.01
CA GLN A 310 -5.63 15.73 -4.84
C GLN A 310 -6.27 17.13 -4.77
N ALA A 311 -6.42 17.80 -5.91
CA ALA A 311 -7.06 19.11 -5.99
C ALA A 311 -8.56 19.03 -5.66
N LYS A 312 -9.30 18.04 -6.18
CA LYS A 312 -10.73 17.86 -5.85
C LYS A 312 -10.98 17.57 -4.36
N GLY A 313 -10.06 16.85 -3.70
CA GLY A 313 -10.11 16.66 -2.25
C GLY A 313 -9.94 17.96 -1.46
N VAL A 314 -9.34 19.00 -2.08
CA VAL A 314 -9.09 20.31 -1.45
C VAL A 314 -10.20 21.33 -1.74
N PHE A 315 -10.96 21.20 -2.86
CA PHE A 315 -11.82 22.27 -3.36
C PHE A 315 -13.32 22.12 -3.08
N LYS A 316 -13.80 21.12 -2.38
CA LYS A 316 -15.13 21.18 -1.77
C LYS A 316 -15.04 21.80 -0.38
N ARG A 317 -14.57 23.06 -0.32
CA ARG A 317 -14.85 23.99 0.77
C ARG A 317 -16.12 24.74 0.42
N SER A 318 -17.22 24.35 1.00
CA SER A 318 -18.35 25.22 1.31
C SER A 318 -19.30 24.45 2.21
#